data_4462bd79b5e96dcaacbe0ef023966f84
#
_entry.id   4462bd79b5e96dcaacbe0ef023966f84
#
_cell.length_a   1.000
_cell.length_b   1.000
_cell.length_c   1.000
_cell.angle_alpha   90.00
_cell.angle_beta   90.00
_cell.angle_gamma   90.00
#
_symmetry.space_group_name_H-M   'P 1'
#
loop_
_entity.id
_entity.type
_entity.pdbx_description
1 polymer ?
#
loop_
_entity_poly.entity_id
_entity_poly.type
_entity_poly.pdbx_seq_one_letter_code
_entity_poly.pdbx_strand_id
1 'polypeptide(L)'
;MKFISPTIHGLIDYLVVVFLLTSPATFGFTGLLAGFTYVIGIIHLLLTICTEYKLGIFKFIPLTIHSGIELMMGVLLIVIAYTLFSNNSEGKLFYVIFGTVILLTWLFTDYKGIHHKKVETT
;
A
#
# COMPACT_ATOMS: atom_id res chain seq x y z
N MET A 1 15.26 5.17 -10.38
CA MET A 1 14.69 6.50 -10.59
C MET A 1 13.49 6.71 -9.69
N LYS A 2 13.48 7.80 -8.94
CA LYS A 2 12.45 8.04 -7.93
C LYS A 2 11.70 9.32 -8.25
N PHE A 3 10.59 9.16 -8.93
CA PHE A 3 9.79 10.29 -9.42
C PHE A 3 8.47 10.50 -8.65
N ILE A 4 8.15 9.61 -7.70
CA ILE A 4 6.96 9.75 -6.88
C ILE A 4 7.32 10.47 -5.60
N SER A 5 6.74 11.65 -5.38
CA SER A 5 6.96 12.40 -4.14
C SER A 5 6.18 11.74 -2.99
N PRO A 6 6.56 12.00 -1.73
CA PRO A 6 5.77 11.51 -0.60
C PRO A 6 4.31 11.94 -0.63
N THR A 7 4.01 13.15 -1.11
CA THR A 7 2.63 13.61 -1.21
C THR A 7 1.85 12.81 -2.25
N ILE A 8 2.44 12.57 -3.41
CA ILE A 8 1.81 11.76 -4.45
C ILE A 8 1.64 10.32 -3.96
N HIS A 9 2.66 9.80 -3.26
CA HIS A 9 2.57 8.47 -2.67
C HIS A 9 1.39 8.37 -1.69
N GLY A 10 1.22 9.40 -0.84
CA GLY A 10 0.09 9.43 0.09
C GLY A 10 -1.26 9.44 -0.63
N LEU A 11 -1.36 10.16 -1.74
CA LEU A 11 -2.57 10.14 -2.55
C LEU A 11 -2.81 8.74 -3.12
N ILE A 12 -1.77 8.09 -3.63
CA ILE A 12 -1.86 6.71 -4.12
C ILE A 12 -2.32 5.78 -2.99
N ASP A 13 -1.79 5.95 -1.79
CA ASP A 13 -2.17 5.13 -0.64
C ASP A 13 -3.66 5.24 -0.34
N TYR A 14 -4.22 6.44 -0.33
CA TYR A 14 -5.66 6.62 -0.10
C TYR A 14 -6.50 6.00 -1.23
N LEU A 15 -6.04 6.12 -2.47
CA LEU A 15 -6.73 5.47 -3.60
C LEU A 15 -6.68 3.95 -3.47
N VAL A 16 -5.55 3.42 -3.02
CA VAL A 16 -5.39 1.98 -2.77
C VAL A 16 -6.33 1.51 -1.67
N VAL A 17 -6.50 2.29 -0.60
CA VAL A 17 -7.45 1.97 0.46
C VAL A 17 -8.86 1.84 -0.10
N VAL A 18 -9.30 2.82 -0.88
CA VAL A 18 -10.63 2.78 -1.50
C VAL A 18 -10.75 1.56 -2.41
N PHE A 19 -9.74 1.29 -3.21
CA PHE A 19 -9.72 0.13 -4.09
C PHE A 19 -9.86 -1.18 -3.29
N LEU A 20 -9.08 -1.35 -2.22
CA LEU A 20 -9.14 -2.56 -1.40
C LEU A 20 -10.51 -2.74 -0.75
N LEU A 21 -11.05 -1.68 -0.16
CA LEU A 21 -12.32 -1.77 0.55
C LEU A 21 -13.51 -1.97 -0.38
N THR A 22 -13.38 -1.60 -1.64
CA THR A 22 -14.46 -1.80 -2.61
C THR A 22 -14.29 -3.07 -3.44
N SER A 23 -13.09 -3.65 -3.48
CA SER A 23 -12.79 -4.80 -4.33
C SER A 23 -13.65 -6.03 -4.05
N PRO A 24 -13.91 -6.43 -2.78
CA PRO A 24 -14.72 -7.62 -2.57
C PRO A 24 -16.12 -7.50 -3.18
N ALA A 25 -16.75 -6.34 -3.06
CA ALA A 25 -18.06 -6.12 -3.67
C ALA A 25 -17.96 -6.02 -5.19
N THR A 26 -16.94 -5.33 -5.70
CA THR A 26 -16.79 -5.11 -7.13
C THR A 26 -16.48 -6.41 -7.89
N PHE A 27 -15.60 -7.24 -7.32
CA PHE A 27 -15.17 -8.47 -7.98
C PHE A 27 -15.91 -9.72 -7.48
N GLY A 28 -16.82 -9.56 -6.54
CA GLY A 28 -17.57 -10.69 -6.02
C GLY A 28 -16.76 -11.63 -5.14
N PHE A 29 -15.76 -11.12 -4.41
CA PHE A 29 -14.99 -11.95 -3.49
C PHE A 29 -15.90 -12.42 -2.35
N THR A 30 -15.68 -13.65 -1.89
CA THR A 30 -16.41 -14.23 -0.78
C THR A 30 -15.44 -14.91 0.19
N GLY A 31 -15.96 -15.30 1.35
CA GLY A 31 -15.21 -16.09 2.33
C GLY A 31 -13.90 -15.45 2.77
N LEU A 32 -12.87 -16.26 2.85
CA LEU A 32 -11.56 -15.83 3.33
C LEU A 32 -10.96 -14.69 2.48
N LEU A 33 -11.11 -14.77 1.16
CA LEU A 33 -10.58 -13.75 0.27
C LEU A 33 -11.21 -12.39 0.55
N ALA A 34 -12.53 -12.35 0.73
CA ALA A 34 -13.21 -11.10 1.05
C ALA A 34 -12.76 -10.54 2.41
N GLY A 35 -12.78 -11.39 3.44
CA GLY A 35 -12.37 -10.97 4.78
C GLY A 35 -10.93 -10.48 4.83
N PHE A 36 -10.04 -11.21 4.20
CA PHE A 36 -8.63 -10.84 4.13
C PHE A 36 -8.45 -9.48 3.45
N THR A 37 -9.17 -9.26 2.35
CA THR A 37 -9.06 -8.01 1.59
C THR A 37 -9.57 -6.82 2.41
N TYR A 38 -10.69 -6.98 3.13
CA TYR A 38 -11.17 -5.91 4.01
C TYR A 38 -10.17 -5.61 5.12
N VAL A 39 -9.58 -6.64 5.73
CA VAL A 39 -8.59 -6.43 6.81
C VAL A 39 -7.37 -5.70 6.29
N ILE A 40 -6.85 -6.10 5.14
CA ILE A 40 -5.69 -5.43 4.52
C ILE A 40 -6.04 -3.97 4.20
N GLY A 41 -7.24 -3.71 3.70
CA GLY A 41 -7.68 -2.35 3.42
C GLY A 41 -7.71 -1.48 4.68
N ILE A 42 -8.22 -2.01 5.78
CA ILE A 42 -8.28 -1.27 7.04
C ILE A 42 -6.87 -1.03 7.59
N ILE A 43 -6.00 -2.04 7.56
CA ILE A 43 -4.62 -1.89 7.99
C ILE A 43 -3.92 -0.81 7.16
N HIS A 44 -4.11 -0.83 5.85
CA HIS A 44 -3.50 0.16 4.97
C HIS A 44 -4.04 1.56 5.24
N LEU A 45 -5.33 1.67 5.53
CA LEU A 45 -5.92 2.95 5.92
C LEU A 45 -5.27 3.50 7.19
N LEU A 46 -5.15 2.66 8.23
CA LEU A 46 -4.54 3.08 9.48
C LEU A 46 -3.08 3.49 9.27
N LEU A 47 -2.35 2.73 8.48
CA LEU A 47 -0.97 3.07 8.16
C LEU A 47 -0.90 4.43 7.47
N THR A 48 -1.77 4.66 6.51
CA THR A 48 -1.77 5.88 5.71
C THR A 48 -2.10 7.12 6.54
N ILE A 49 -3.16 7.07 7.34
CA ILE A 49 -3.57 8.23 8.15
C ILE A 49 -2.60 8.51 9.29
N CYS A 50 -1.82 7.53 9.70
CA CYS A 50 -0.87 7.67 10.81
C CYS A 50 0.56 7.97 10.36
N THR A 51 0.81 8.07 9.08
CA THR A 51 2.16 8.31 8.56
C THR A 51 2.50 9.80 8.53
N GLU A 52 3.76 10.09 8.84
CA GLU A 52 4.28 11.45 8.87
C GLU A 52 4.60 11.93 7.45
N TYR A 53 3.59 12.32 6.72
CA TYR A 53 3.70 12.99 5.45
C TYR A 53 2.51 13.94 5.30
N LYS A 54 2.51 14.75 4.24
CA LYS A 54 1.56 15.87 4.12
C LYS A 54 0.10 15.42 4.24
N LEU A 55 -0.26 14.27 3.71
CA LEU A 55 -1.63 13.76 3.71
C LEU A 55 -1.95 12.91 4.95
N GLY A 56 -0.99 12.66 5.82
CA GLY A 56 -1.23 11.96 7.07
C GLY A 56 -1.96 12.86 8.05
N ILE A 57 -2.83 12.26 8.87
CA ILE A 57 -3.61 13.01 9.86
C ILE A 57 -2.92 13.04 11.21
N PHE A 58 -2.52 11.87 11.71
CA PHE A 58 -1.94 11.77 13.05
C PHE A 58 -0.41 11.82 13.07
N LYS A 59 0.24 11.52 12.01
CA LYS A 59 1.69 11.75 11.78
C LYS A 59 2.64 11.20 12.84
N PHE A 60 2.36 10.01 13.38
CA PHE A 60 3.29 9.43 14.33
C PHE A 60 4.13 8.27 13.77
N ILE A 61 3.86 7.80 12.59
CA ILE A 61 4.71 6.79 11.95
C ILE A 61 5.67 7.51 11.00
N PRO A 62 6.99 7.46 11.27
CA PRO A 62 7.95 8.08 10.35
C PRO A 62 7.85 7.49 8.95
N LEU A 63 8.08 8.30 7.95
CA LEU A 63 7.99 7.86 6.56
C LEU A 63 8.95 6.71 6.26
N THR A 64 10.10 6.67 6.89
CA THR A 64 11.06 5.58 6.73
C THR A 64 10.53 4.26 7.26
N ILE A 65 9.78 4.29 8.36
CA ILE A 65 9.13 3.09 8.91
C ILE A 65 8.00 2.65 7.99
N HIS A 66 7.19 3.59 7.50
CA HIS A 66 6.15 3.31 6.52
C HIS A 66 6.74 2.61 5.28
N SER A 67 7.86 3.13 4.80
CA SER A 67 8.58 2.56 3.65
C SER A 67 8.97 1.09 3.89
N GLY A 68 9.51 0.79 5.07
CA GLY A 68 9.89 -0.57 5.42
C GLY A 68 8.69 -1.50 5.52
N ILE A 69 7.60 -1.03 6.12
CA ILE A 69 6.36 -1.80 6.22
C ILE A 69 5.81 -2.09 4.83
N GLU A 70 5.85 -1.11 3.96
CA GLU A 70 5.30 -1.26 2.61
C GLU A 70 6.10 -2.26 1.77
N LEU A 71 7.43 -2.22 1.88
CA LEU A 71 8.28 -3.22 1.23
C LEU A 71 7.92 -4.62 1.72
N MET A 72 7.83 -4.78 3.03
CA MET A 72 7.48 -6.07 3.64
C MET A 72 6.10 -6.53 3.19
N MET A 73 5.13 -5.62 3.16
CA MET A 73 3.76 -5.94 2.73
C MET A 73 3.71 -6.37 1.27
N GLY A 74 4.42 -5.68 0.40
CA GLY A 74 4.43 -6.04 -1.01
C GLY A 74 4.94 -7.46 -1.23
N VAL A 75 6.06 -7.81 -0.57
CA VAL A 75 6.62 -9.15 -0.65
C VAL A 75 5.66 -10.18 -0.03
N LEU A 76 5.15 -9.87 1.15
CA LEU A 76 4.26 -10.79 1.88
C LEU A 76 3.00 -11.09 1.09
N LEU A 77 2.39 -10.10 0.45
CA LEU A 77 1.17 -10.30 -0.32
C LEU A 77 1.40 -11.21 -1.52
N ILE A 78 2.56 -11.12 -2.16
CA ILE A 78 2.89 -12.05 -3.25
C ILE A 78 3.08 -13.46 -2.71
N VAL A 79 3.75 -13.62 -1.57
CA VAL A 79 3.90 -14.92 -0.93
C VAL A 79 2.53 -15.51 -0.56
N ILE A 80 1.64 -14.69 0.00
CA ILE A 80 0.29 -15.12 0.36
C ILE A 80 -0.50 -15.55 -0.88
N ALA A 81 -0.31 -14.89 -2.01
CA ALA A 81 -0.96 -15.27 -3.26
C ALA A 81 -0.62 -16.72 -3.64
N TYR A 82 0.62 -17.13 -3.42
CA TYR A 82 1.07 -18.48 -3.79
C TYR A 82 0.94 -19.51 -2.67
N THR A 83 0.55 -19.11 -1.48
CA THR A 83 0.37 -20.02 -0.34
C THR A 83 -1.09 -20.09 0.09
N LEU A 84 -1.60 -19.05 0.74
CA LEU A 84 -2.98 -19.02 1.24
C LEU A 84 -4.00 -19.10 0.12
N PHE A 85 -3.73 -18.41 -1.00
CA PHE A 85 -4.64 -18.38 -2.15
C PHE A 85 -4.16 -19.24 -3.31
N SER A 86 -3.30 -20.23 -3.05
CA SER A 86 -2.75 -21.08 -4.10
C SER A 86 -3.82 -21.78 -4.93
N ASN A 87 -4.93 -22.15 -4.30
CA ASN A 87 -6.04 -22.83 -4.96
C ASN A 87 -7.19 -21.89 -5.32
N ASN A 88 -7.01 -20.59 -5.17
CA ASN A 88 -7.99 -19.58 -5.53
C ASN A 88 -7.37 -18.69 -6.61
N SER A 89 -7.68 -18.99 -7.87
CA SER A 89 -7.07 -18.29 -9.00
C SER A 89 -7.33 -16.79 -8.98
N GLU A 90 -8.53 -16.39 -8.53
CA GLU A 90 -8.90 -14.97 -8.44
C GLU A 90 -8.08 -14.25 -7.37
N GLY A 91 -7.98 -14.85 -6.18
CA GLY A 91 -7.20 -14.29 -5.10
C GLY A 91 -5.71 -14.26 -5.41
N LYS A 92 -5.20 -15.33 -6.04
CA LYS A 92 -3.81 -15.38 -6.44
C LYS A 92 -3.49 -14.25 -7.42
N LEU A 93 -4.28 -14.11 -8.47
CA LEU A 93 -4.06 -13.07 -9.47
C LEU A 93 -4.15 -11.68 -8.85
N PHE A 94 -5.17 -11.46 -8.03
CA PHE A 94 -5.39 -10.17 -7.37
C PHE A 94 -4.17 -9.77 -6.55
N TYR A 95 -3.66 -10.66 -5.70
CA TYR A 95 -2.56 -10.32 -4.79
C TYR A 95 -1.18 -10.35 -5.45
N VAL A 96 -1.00 -11.10 -6.51
CA VAL A 96 0.24 -10.97 -7.31
C VAL A 96 0.29 -9.59 -7.94
N ILE A 97 -0.80 -9.15 -8.55
CA ILE A 97 -0.85 -7.83 -9.18
C ILE A 97 -0.74 -6.73 -8.11
N PHE A 98 -1.53 -6.84 -7.05
CA PHE A 98 -1.56 -5.81 -6.02
C PHE A 98 -0.22 -5.67 -5.30
N GLY A 99 0.40 -6.79 -4.90
CA GLY A 99 1.72 -6.78 -4.27
C GLY A 99 2.78 -6.20 -5.19
N THR A 100 2.71 -6.52 -6.48
CA THR A 100 3.64 -5.96 -7.47
C THR A 100 3.47 -4.44 -7.59
N VAL A 101 2.22 -3.95 -7.60
CA VAL A 101 1.95 -2.50 -7.65
C VAL A 101 2.53 -1.82 -6.41
N ILE A 102 2.35 -2.42 -5.23
CA ILE A 102 2.93 -1.86 -4.00
C ILE A 102 4.45 -1.78 -4.10
N LEU A 103 5.10 -2.85 -4.56
CA LEU A 103 6.56 -2.87 -4.69
C LEU A 103 7.06 -1.85 -5.69
N LEU A 104 6.35 -1.67 -6.81
CA LEU A 104 6.72 -0.68 -7.81
C LEU A 104 6.55 0.75 -7.25
N THR A 105 5.47 1.00 -6.54
CA THR A 105 5.23 2.29 -5.90
C THR A 105 6.34 2.58 -4.88
N TRP A 106 6.68 1.57 -4.06
CA TRP A 106 7.78 1.70 -3.10
C TRP A 106 9.09 2.01 -3.81
N LEU A 107 9.40 1.28 -4.87
CA LEU A 107 10.67 1.42 -5.59
C LEU A 107 10.83 2.83 -6.17
N PHE A 108 9.75 3.40 -6.68
CA PHE A 108 9.81 4.70 -7.38
C PHE A 108 9.49 5.89 -6.49
N THR A 109 9.26 5.69 -5.19
CA THR A 109 8.98 6.79 -4.27
C THR A 109 10.27 7.31 -3.62
N ASP A 110 10.39 8.63 -3.56
CA ASP A 110 11.50 9.29 -2.91
C ASP A 110 11.20 9.47 -1.41
N TYR A 111 11.43 8.41 -0.63
CA TYR A 111 11.16 8.43 0.81
C TYR A 111 12.14 9.29 1.58
N LYS A 112 13.34 9.47 1.07
CA LYS A 112 14.36 10.27 1.76
C LYS A 112 14.09 11.75 1.65
N GLY A 113 13.27 12.14 0.68
CA GLY A 113 12.89 13.52 0.52
C GLY A 113 14.02 14.47 0.23
N ILE A 114 15.07 14.00 -0.43
CA ILE A 114 16.23 14.84 -0.72
C ILE A 114 15.81 16.09 -1.50
N HIS A 115 14.97 15.88 -2.50
CA HIS A 115 14.47 17.00 -3.29
C HIS A 115 13.47 17.83 -2.51
N HIS A 116 12.74 17.20 -1.60
CA HIS A 116 11.73 17.88 -0.80
C HIS A 116 12.33 18.74 0.28
N LYS A 117 13.48 18.37 0.82
CA LYS A 117 14.17 19.23 1.78
C LYS A 117 14.48 20.59 1.18
N LYS A 118 14.92 20.61 -0.07
CA LYS A 118 15.21 21.87 -0.75
C LYS A 118 13.94 22.68 -0.97
N VAL A 119 12.86 22.02 -1.33
CA VAL A 119 11.58 22.67 -1.55
C VAL A 119 11.01 23.20 -0.24
N GLU A 120 11.10 22.42 0.81
CA GLU A 120 10.55 22.78 2.11
C GLU A 120 11.28 23.93 2.77
N THR A 121 12.57 24.06 2.50
CA THR A 121 13.35 25.16 3.05
C THR A 121 13.13 26.45 2.29
N THR A 122 12.51 26.36 1.17
CA THR A 122 12.10 27.52 0.40
C THR A 122 10.62 27.80 0.55
#